data_231743d38f9b0d0034be3f4ffe70ef80
#
_entry.id   231743d38f9b0d0034be3f4ffe70ef80
#
_cell.length_a   1.000
_cell.length_b   1.000
_cell.length_c   1.000
_cell.angle_alpha   90.00
_cell.angle_beta   90.00
_cell.angle_gamma   90.00
#
_symmetry.space_group_name_H-M   'P 1'
#
loop_
_entity.id
_entity.type
_entity.pdbx_description
1 polymer ?
#
loop_
_entity_poly.entity_id
_entity_poly.type
_entity_poly.pdbx_seq_one_letter_code
_entity_poly.pdbx_strand_id
1 'polypeptide(L)'
;MLALRCKRLLWGGILALLMAAIIPLAAQAADYGSKDLILGSRGAAVTQLQTDLRGLGFYTSSIDGWFGPKTNDAVRDFQKSRGLKVDGVVGPITKAALNSATPAASAASGTYKSSSSSYNNHEKPIVDSLRASYDGSLAQALVGRAIWYMEYGFMKYGHTKYASTGYIDCSNFVSLVYKDFGYSITSAAKNYDQVGVKVAGVYSKKIPGSSKYTLVGVEKLKPGDIFTYWNSDAPARTHIGHVAIYMGVVNGQPCIIGTCKGRPTAIGIIDSFAYWYGSDLIEVRRVLPNSAYIANGTFKDAGPVIPAKYQIKPDQPIIMPNRLPAGF
;
A
#
# COMPACT_ATOMS: atom_id res chain seq x y z
N MET A 1 -42.26 76.82 20.72
CA MET A 1 -43.07 77.12 19.50
C MET A 1 -42.62 76.15 18.42
N LEU A 2 -43.54 75.55 17.75
CA LEU A 2 -43.47 74.62 16.57
C LEU A 2 -42.66 73.34 16.68
N ALA A 3 -43.42 72.31 16.93
CA ALA A 3 -43.04 70.92 16.73
C ALA A 3 -43.06 70.58 15.22
N LEU A 4 -42.00 69.98 14.72
CA LEU A 4 -42.03 69.30 13.43
C LEU A 4 -41.95 67.81 13.67
N ARG A 5 -43.05 67.12 13.37
CA ARG A 5 -43.15 65.67 13.35
C ARG A 5 -42.45 65.13 12.08
N CYS A 6 -41.42 64.30 12.22
CA CYS A 6 -40.83 63.58 11.13
C CYS A 6 -41.43 62.16 11.09
N LYS A 7 -42.18 61.88 10.03
CA LYS A 7 -42.76 60.57 9.75
C LYS A 7 -41.63 59.56 9.38
N ARG A 8 -41.52 58.49 10.13
CA ARG A 8 -40.69 57.35 9.76
C ARG A 8 -41.42 56.53 8.71
N LEU A 9 -40.87 56.48 7.50
CA LEU A 9 -41.24 55.47 6.50
C LEU A 9 -40.52 54.18 6.84
N LEU A 10 -41.28 53.15 7.13
CA LEU A 10 -40.81 51.79 7.25
C LEU A 10 -40.67 51.16 5.83
N TRP A 11 -39.50 51.04 5.35
CA TRP A 11 -39.19 50.13 4.19
C TRP A 11 -38.88 48.77 4.71
N GLY A 12 -39.83 47.86 4.60
CA GLY A 12 -39.65 46.44 4.80
C GLY A 12 -38.93 45.86 3.60
N GLY A 13 -37.63 45.71 3.69
CA GLY A 13 -36.86 44.91 2.75
C GLY A 13 -37.01 43.43 3.11
N ILE A 14 -37.79 42.71 2.32
CA ILE A 14 -37.82 41.22 2.37
C ILE A 14 -36.51 40.75 1.80
N LEU A 15 -35.57 40.37 2.68
CA LEU A 15 -34.38 39.64 2.32
C LEU A 15 -34.78 38.18 2.09
N ALA A 16 -35.09 37.84 0.85
CA ALA A 16 -35.28 36.43 0.44
C ALA A 16 -33.94 35.72 0.55
N LEU A 17 -33.75 34.99 1.64
CA LEU A 17 -32.64 34.08 1.82
C LEU A 17 -32.85 32.89 0.86
N LEU A 18 -32.22 32.91 -0.31
CA LEU A 18 -32.10 31.75 -1.16
C LEU A 18 -31.20 30.72 -0.40
N MET A 19 -31.84 29.85 0.37
CA MET A 19 -31.21 28.61 0.78
C MET A 19 -31.05 27.76 -0.49
N ALA A 20 -29.87 27.80 -1.10
CA ALA A 20 -29.47 26.79 -2.05
C ALA A 20 -29.43 25.48 -1.28
N ALA A 21 -30.48 24.66 -1.43
CA ALA A 21 -30.47 23.29 -0.97
C ALA A 21 -29.31 22.60 -1.68
N ILE A 22 -28.22 22.39 -0.97
CA ILE A 22 -27.15 21.45 -1.39
C ILE A 22 -27.82 20.10 -1.32
N ILE A 23 -28.41 19.65 -2.43
CA ILE A 23 -28.85 18.28 -2.62
C ILE A 23 -27.52 17.50 -2.65
N PRO A 24 -27.25 16.61 -1.68
CA PRO A 24 -26.08 15.75 -1.79
C PRO A 24 -26.28 14.93 -3.08
N LEU A 25 -25.36 15.06 -4.01
CA LEU A 25 -25.30 14.20 -5.19
C LEU A 25 -25.15 12.78 -4.66
N ALA A 26 -26.25 12.04 -4.62
CA ALA A 26 -26.22 10.66 -4.21
C ALA A 26 -25.20 9.94 -5.09
N ALA A 27 -24.20 9.36 -4.48
CA ALA A 27 -23.22 8.54 -5.17
C ALA A 27 -23.97 7.46 -5.95
N GLN A 28 -23.86 7.51 -7.26
CA GLN A 28 -24.53 6.53 -8.11
C GLN A 28 -23.90 5.17 -7.87
N ALA A 29 -24.67 4.21 -7.36
CA ALA A 29 -24.19 2.85 -7.15
C ALA A 29 -23.69 2.27 -8.49
N ALA A 30 -22.58 1.54 -8.46
CA ALA A 30 -22.06 0.90 -9.65
C ALA A 30 -23.08 -0.11 -10.18
N ASP A 31 -23.27 -0.10 -11.48
CA ASP A 31 -24.19 -1.04 -12.15
C ASP A 31 -23.43 -2.32 -12.54
N TYR A 32 -23.61 -3.36 -11.75
CA TYR A 32 -23.08 -4.69 -12.05
C TYR A 32 -24.10 -5.57 -12.83
N GLY A 33 -25.18 -4.96 -13.35
CA GLY A 33 -26.26 -5.67 -14.01
C GLY A 33 -27.13 -6.53 -13.08
N SER A 34 -28.22 -7.07 -13.61
CA SER A 34 -29.17 -7.88 -12.84
C SER A 34 -28.71 -9.32 -12.61
N LYS A 35 -27.87 -9.86 -13.49
CA LYS A 35 -27.36 -11.24 -13.40
C LYS A 35 -26.14 -11.33 -12.48
N ASP A 36 -25.97 -12.46 -11.83
CA ASP A 36 -24.74 -12.74 -11.08
C ASP A 36 -23.54 -12.80 -12.03
N LEU A 37 -22.41 -12.23 -11.58
CA LEU A 37 -21.15 -12.35 -12.29
C LEU A 37 -20.35 -13.51 -11.69
N ILE A 38 -19.96 -14.42 -12.56
CA ILE A 38 -19.24 -15.65 -12.21
C ILE A 38 -18.06 -15.87 -13.15
N LEU A 39 -17.21 -16.81 -12.84
CA LEU A 39 -16.14 -17.24 -13.73
C LEU A 39 -16.68 -17.50 -15.15
N GLY A 40 -16.10 -16.86 -16.15
CA GLY A 40 -16.51 -16.90 -17.54
C GLY A 40 -17.41 -15.75 -17.98
N SER A 41 -18.02 -14.98 -17.07
CA SER A 41 -18.81 -13.76 -17.40
C SER A 41 -17.97 -12.75 -18.18
N ARG A 42 -18.64 -12.00 -19.10
CA ARG A 42 -17.97 -10.98 -19.93
C ARG A 42 -18.84 -9.73 -20.09
N GLY A 43 -18.18 -8.59 -20.40
CA GLY A 43 -18.84 -7.34 -20.77
C GLY A 43 -18.71 -6.23 -19.76
N ALA A 44 -19.49 -5.14 -19.94
CA ALA A 44 -19.36 -3.89 -19.18
C ALA A 44 -19.50 -4.08 -17.67
N ALA A 45 -20.38 -4.95 -17.20
CA ALA A 45 -20.56 -5.24 -15.78
C ALA A 45 -19.29 -5.88 -15.16
N VAL A 46 -18.56 -6.70 -15.93
CA VAL A 46 -17.27 -7.26 -15.50
C VAL A 46 -16.17 -6.20 -15.53
N THR A 47 -16.17 -5.33 -16.55
CA THR A 47 -15.25 -4.17 -16.62
C THR A 47 -15.43 -3.27 -15.39
N GLN A 48 -16.69 -2.98 -15.01
CA GLN A 48 -17.01 -2.21 -13.82
C GLN A 48 -16.53 -2.94 -12.55
N LEU A 49 -16.81 -4.22 -12.40
CA LEU A 49 -16.36 -5.05 -11.30
C LEU A 49 -14.81 -5.02 -11.15
N GLN A 50 -14.09 -5.23 -12.25
CA GLN A 50 -12.62 -5.20 -12.26
C GLN A 50 -12.10 -3.81 -11.87
N THR A 51 -12.77 -2.74 -12.33
CA THR A 51 -12.44 -1.35 -11.99
C THR A 51 -12.61 -1.11 -10.49
N ASP A 52 -13.73 -1.53 -9.92
CA ASP A 52 -14.03 -1.32 -8.50
C ASP A 52 -13.15 -2.19 -7.61
N LEU A 53 -12.98 -3.46 -7.95
CA LEU A 53 -12.04 -4.34 -7.25
C LEU A 53 -10.60 -3.82 -7.33
N ARG A 54 -10.21 -3.17 -8.44
CA ARG A 54 -8.92 -2.48 -8.55
C ARG A 54 -8.88 -1.26 -7.65
N GLY A 55 -9.92 -0.44 -7.66
CA GLY A 55 -10.05 0.72 -6.77
C GLY A 55 -10.00 0.34 -5.29
N LEU A 56 -10.56 -0.81 -4.95
CA LEU A 56 -10.54 -1.40 -3.61
C LEU A 56 -9.25 -2.20 -3.32
N GLY A 57 -8.36 -2.35 -4.31
CA GLY A 57 -7.07 -2.99 -4.16
C GLY A 57 -7.06 -4.52 -4.24
N PHE A 58 -8.17 -5.14 -4.61
CA PHE A 58 -8.26 -6.61 -4.77
C PHE A 58 -7.90 -7.10 -6.17
N TYR A 59 -7.87 -6.23 -7.19
CA TYR A 59 -7.59 -6.61 -8.58
C TYR A 59 -6.44 -5.81 -9.17
N THR A 60 -5.44 -6.48 -9.74
CA THR A 60 -4.21 -5.83 -10.26
C THR A 60 -3.91 -6.18 -11.72
N SER A 61 -4.70 -7.09 -12.31
CA SER A 61 -4.53 -7.48 -13.71
C SER A 61 -5.23 -6.48 -14.65
N SER A 62 -5.07 -6.65 -15.96
CA SER A 62 -5.74 -5.82 -16.98
C SER A 62 -7.25 -5.82 -16.81
N ILE A 63 -7.87 -4.65 -16.94
CA ILE A 63 -9.33 -4.55 -17.04
C ILE A 63 -9.71 -4.92 -18.47
N ASP A 64 -10.10 -6.17 -18.67
CA ASP A 64 -10.36 -6.76 -19.98
C ASP A 64 -11.84 -7.14 -20.19
N GLY A 65 -12.66 -6.89 -19.17
CA GLY A 65 -14.10 -7.25 -19.20
C GLY A 65 -14.36 -8.76 -19.19
N TRP A 66 -13.37 -9.58 -18.86
CA TRP A 66 -13.51 -11.01 -18.70
C TRP A 66 -13.35 -11.44 -17.24
N PHE A 67 -14.35 -12.09 -16.70
CA PHE A 67 -14.30 -12.69 -15.37
C PHE A 67 -13.46 -13.98 -15.42
N GLY A 68 -12.18 -13.81 -15.58
CA GLY A 68 -11.19 -14.90 -15.57
C GLY A 68 -10.78 -15.32 -14.16
N PRO A 69 -9.84 -16.28 -14.04
CA PRO A 69 -9.35 -16.75 -12.74
C PRO A 69 -8.86 -15.62 -11.83
N LYS A 70 -8.12 -14.65 -12.36
CA LYS A 70 -7.62 -13.49 -11.59
C LYS A 70 -8.75 -12.60 -11.04
N THR A 71 -9.84 -12.44 -11.80
CA THR A 71 -11.03 -11.71 -11.32
C THR A 71 -11.74 -12.51 -10.22
N ASN A 72 -11.85 -13.83 -10.40
CA ASN A 72 -12.43 -14.73 -9.39
C ASN A 72 -11.65 -14.69 -8.08
N ASP A 73 -10.32 -14.74 -8.12
CA ASP A 73 -9.48 -14.65 -6.95
C ASP A 73 -9.69 -13.32 -6.22
N ALA A 74 -9.71 -12.20 -6.96
CA ALA A 74 -9.98 -10.88 -6.43
C ALA A 74 -11.36 -10.76 -5.75
N VAL A 75 -12.40 -11.39 -6.35
CA VAL A 75 -13.74 -11.44 -5.74
C VAL A 75 -13.70 -12.23 -4.44
N ARG A 76 -13.05 -13.40 -4.42
CA ARG A 76 -12.93 -14.22 -3.20
C ARG A 76 -12.17 -13.50 -2.09
N ASP A 77 -11.10 -12.79 -2.44
CA ASP A 77 -10.34 -11.96 -1.47
C ASP A 77 -11.20 -10.81 -0.92
N PHE A 78 -11.96 -10.14 -1.78
CA PHE A 78 -12.94 -9.14 -1.36
C PHE A 78 -14.00 -9.72 -0.44
N GLN A 79 -14.64 -10.83 -0.82
CA GLN A 79 -15.65 -11.51 -0.01
C GLN A 79 -15.11 -11.87 1.36
N LYS A 80 -13.90 -12.44 1.43
CA LYS A 80 -13.21 -12.76 2.67
C LYS A 80 -12.98 -11.53 3.54
N SER A 81 -12.54 -10.42 2.94
CA SER A 81 -12.28 -9.15 3.66
C SER A 81 -13.55 -8.55 4.27
N ARG A 82 -14.71 -8.90 3.73
CA ARG A 82 -16.02 -8.41 4.17
C ARG A 82 -16.81 -9.42 5.00
N GLY A 83 -16.21 -10.56 5.34
CA GLY A 83 -16.90 -11.62 6.08
C GLY A 83 -18.06 -12.26 5.32
N LEU A 84 -18.06 -12.18 3.99
CA LEU A 84 -19.06 -12.78 3.13
C LEU A 84 -18.75 -14.26 2.84
N LYS A 85 -19.72 -14.99 2.31
CA LYS A 85 -19.48 -16.33 1.75
C LYS A 85 -18.43 -16.23 0.63
N VAL A 86 -17.33 -16.95 0.75
CA VAL A 86 -16.18 -16.92 -0.17
C VAL A 86 -16.42 -17.95 -1.30
N ASP A 87 -17.34 -17.65 -2.21
CA ASP A 87 -17.70 -18.53 -3.30
C ASP A 87 -17.23 -18.05 -4.69
N GLY A 88 -16.74 -16.81 -4.78
CA GLY A 88 -16.32 -16.20 -6.04
C GLY A 88 -17.49 -15.73 -6.92
N VAL A 89 -18.72 -15.69 -6.38
CA VAL A 89 -19.92 -15.24 -7.09
C VAL A 89 -20.24 -13.79 -6.70
N VAL A 90 -20.39 -12.92 -7.68
CA VAL A 90 -20.84 -11.53 -7.45
C VAL A 90 -22.36 -11.47 -7.58
N GLY A 91 -23.03 -12.06 -6.59
CA GLY A 91 -24.48 -12.01 -6.41
C GLY A 91 -24.94 -10.75 -5.66
N PRO A 92 -26.24 -10.64 -5.31
CA PRO A 92 -26.82 -9.44 -4.71
C PRO A 92 -26.07 -8.94 -3.45
N ILE A 93 -25.66 -9.86 -2.59
CA ILE A 93 -24.94 -9.53 -1.33
C ILE A 93 -23.56 -8.97 -1.65
N THR A 94 -22.82 -9.60 -2.57
CA THR A 94 -21.49 -9.14 -2.97
C THR A 94 -21.56 -7.80 -3.70
N LYS A 95 -22.58 -7.59 -4.56
CA LYS A 95 -22.85 -6.31 -5.24
C LYS A 95 -23.13 -5.20 -4.23
N ALA A 96 -24.01 -5.46 -3.26
CA ALA A 96 -24.31 -4.50 -2.20
C ALA A 96 -23.06 -4.12 -1.39
N ALA A 97 -22.23 -5.11 -1.06
CA ALA A 97 -20.96 -4.88 -0.37
C ALA A 97 -19.96 -4.10 -1.22
N LEU A 98 -19.88 -4.34 -2.52
CA LEU A 98 -19.07 -3.57 -3.47
C LEU A 98 -19.56 -2.12 -3.52
N ASN A 99 -20.85 -1.89 -3.71
CA ASN A 99 -21.44 -0.56 -3.76
C ASN A 99 -21.25 0.25 -2.46
N SER A 100 -21.28 -0.42 -1.31
CA SER A 100 -21.01 0.22 -0.02
C SER A 100 -19.52 0.45 0.22
N ALA A 101 -18.66 -0.27 -0.48
CA ALA A 101 -17.22 -0.20 -0.35
C ALA A 101 -16.56 0.73 -1.38
N THR A 102 -17.22 0.97 -2.52
CA THR A 102 -16.70 1.83 -3.58
C THR A 102 -16.93 3.30 -3.15
N PRO A 103 -15.88 4.09 -2.91
CA PRO A 103 -16.06 5.52 -2.74
C PRO A 103 -16.62 6.07 -4.05
N ALA A 104 -17.69 6.87 -3.98
CA ALA A 104 -18.14 7.63 -5.12
C ALA A 104 -16.93 8.29 -5.79
N ALA A 105 -16.83 8.16 -7.13
CA ALA A 105 -15.75 8.73 -7.91
C ALA A 105 -15.65 10.25 -7.64
N SER A 106 -14.94 10.60 -6.59
CA SER A 106 -14.54 11.95 -6.29
C SER A 106 -13.24 12.19 -7.03
N ALA A 107 -13.28 13.16 -7.95
CA ALA A 107 -12.10 13.68 -8.60
C ALA A 107 -10.97 13.82 -7.59
N ALA A 108 -9.83 13.21 -7.87
CA ALA A 108 -8.65 13.18 -7.03
C ALA A 108 -8.13 14.58 -6.77
N SER A 109 -8.67 15.23 -5.75
CA SER A 109 -7.96 16.24 -4.99
C SER A 109 -7.27 15.48 -3.85
N GLY A 110 -5.96 15.36 -3.95
CA GLY A 110 -5.11 14.49 -3.18
C GLY A 110 -5.11 14.67 -1.67
N THR A 111 -6.20 14.36 -1.02
CA THR A 111 -6.23 14.16 0.42
C THR A 111 -6.52 12.69 0.67
N TYR A 112 -5.45 11.90 0.78
CA TYR A 112 -5.53 10.55 1.28
C TYR A 112 -6.00 10.61 2.74
N LYS A 113 -7.27 10.30 2.96
CA LYS A 113 -7.71 9.83 4.28
C LYS A 113 -7.30 8.37 4.37
N SER A 114 -6.24 8.08 5.10
CA SER A 114 -5.97 6.70 5.48
C SER A 114 -7.28 6.15 6.03
N SER A 115 -7.71 4.99 5.55
CA SER A 115 -8.72 4.24 6.28
C SER A 115 -8.05 3.91 7.59
N SER A 116 -8.20 4.80 8.54
CA SER A 116 -7.42 4.89 9.79
C SER A 116 -7.41 3.57 10.56
N SER A 117 -8.42 2.73 10.39
CA SER A 117 -8.52 1.47 11.13
C SER A 117 -7.53 0.40 10.66
N SER A 118 -7.28 0.22 9.35
CA SER A 118 -6.35 -0.82 8.88
C SER A 118 -4.91 -0.47 9.25
N TYR A 119 -4.47 0.77 8.96
CA TYR A 119 -3.15 1.24 9.33
C TYR A 119 -2.95 1.24 10.84
N ASN A 120 -3.88 1.82 11.61
CA ASN A 120 -3.77 1.92 13.06
C ASN A 120 -3.76 0.55 13.76
N ASN A 121 -4.45 -0.43 13.19
CA ASN A 121 -4.54 -1.77 13.80
C ASN A 121 -3.41 -2.71 13.38
N HIS A 122 -2.74 -2.45 12.27
CA HIS A 122 -1.71 -3.35 11.74
C HIS A 122 -0.34 -2.68 11.62
N GLU A 123 -0.18 -1.69 10.74
CA GLU A 123 1.14 -1.11 10.46
C GLU A 123 1.65 -0.23 11.61
N LYS A 124 0.79 0.61 12.16
CA LYS A 124 1.20 1.60 13.17
C LYS A 124 1.87 0.98 14.41
N PRO A 125 1.39 -0.10 15.03
CA PRO A 125 2.08 -0.72 16.16
C PRO A 125 3.48 -1.21 15.81
N ILE A 126 3.68 -1.73 14.58
CA ILE A 126 4.98 -2.17 14.09
C ILE A 126 5.91 -0.98 13.90
N VAL A 127 5.41 0.08 13.27
CA VAL A 127 6.15 1.32 13.02
C VAL A 127 6.55 2.00 14.33
N ASP A 128 5.64 2.11 15.29
CA ASP A 128 5.91 2.70 16.60
C ASP A 128 6.99 1.92 17.36
N SER A 129 6.95 0.58 17.29
CA SER A 129 7.97 -0.29 17.90
C SER A 129 9.35 -0.09 17.27
N LEU A 130 9.43 0.01 15.94
CA LEU A 130 10.67 0.29 15.22
C LEU A 130 11.23 1.67 15.57
N ARG A 131 10.40 2.69 15.63
CA ARG A 131 10.81 4.05 16.02
C ARG A 131 11.34 4.10 17.45
N ALA A 132 10.70 3.38 18.36
CA ALA A 132 11.15 3.30 19.75
C ALA A 132 12.51 2.62 19.90
N SER A 133 12.83 1.68 19.00
CA SER A 133 14.09 0.93 18.99
C SER A 133 15.15 1.48 18.03
N TYR A 134 14.93 2.65 17.44
CA TYR A 134 15.88 3.25 16.49
C TYR A 134 17.24 3.50 17.10
N ASP A 135 18.27 2.91 16.52
CA ASP A 135 19.66 2.95 17.00
C ASP A 135 20.57 3.96 16.28
N GLY A 136 20.03 4.68 15.30
CA GLY A 136 20.80 5.65 14.50
C GLY A 136 21.69 5.01 13.43
N SER A 137 21.52 3.72 13.15
CA SER A 137 22.25 3.04 12.08
C SER A 137 21.66 3.36 10.69
N LEU A 138 22.50 3.27 9.65
CA LEU A 138 22.05 3.39 8.27
C LEU A 138 20.99 2.33 7.93
N ALA A 139 21.15 1.11 8.41
CA ALA A 139 20.20 0.03 8.12
C ALA A 139 18.80 0.33 8.65
N GLN A 140 18.71 0.86 9.87
CA GLN A 140 17.41 1.28 10.41
C GLN A 140 16.89 2.56 9.75
N ALA A 141 17.76 3.51 9.39
CA ALA A 141 17.36 4.70 8.64
C ALA A 141 16.78 4.35 7.27
N LEU A 142 17.34 3.32 6.59
CA LEU A 142 16.82 2.82 5.31
C LEU A 142 15.42 2.22 5.48
N VAL A 143 15.19 1.42 6.53
CA VAL A 143 13.86 0.89 6.86
C VAL A 143 12.90 2.03 7.17
N GLY A 144 13.33 3.02 7.94
CA GLY A 144 12.54 4.21 8.23
C GLY A 144 12.16 5.01 6.98
N ARG A 145 13.05 5.09 5.98
CA ARG A 145 12.74 5.71 4.70
C ARG A 145 11.67 4.92 3.93
N ALA A 146 11.72 3.60 3.97
CA ALA A 146 10.67 2.76 3.38
C ALA A 146 9.31 3.00 4.06
N ILE A 147 9.31 3.12 5.39
CA ILE A 147 8.12 3.49 6.18
C ILE A 147 7.65 4.90 5.81
N TRP A 148 8.56 5.86 5.69
CA TRP A 148 8.20 7.22 5.29
C TRP A 148 7.47 7.25 3.94
N TYR A 149 7.93 6.49 2.95
CA TYR A 149 7.24 6.37 1.67
C TYR A 149 5.85 5.74 1.79
N MET A 150 5.67 4.79 2.70
CA MET A 150 4.38 4.20 3.00
C MET A 150 3.41 5.22 3.61
N GLU A 151 3.89 6.06 4.53
CA GLU A 151 3.06 6.99 5.29
C GLU A 151 2.79 8.32 4.57
N TYR A 152 3.77 8.82 3.82
CA TYR A 152 3.73 10.16 3.21
C TYR A 152 3.72 10.14 1.69
N GLY A 153 4.07 9.04 1.06
CA GLY A 153 4.11 8.91 -0.39
C GLY A 153 2.81 8.35 -0.94
N PHE A 154 2.09 9.13 -1.77
CA PHE A 154 0.97 8.58 -2.52
C PHE A 154 1.47 7.83 -3.73
N MET A 155 1.50 6.50 -3.63
CA MET A 155 1.99 5.60 -4.66
C MET A 155 0.91 4.58 -5.00
N LYS A 156 0.67 4.41 -6.31
CA LYS A 156 -0.17 3.34 -6.83
C LYS A 156 0.71 2.22 -7.38
N TYR A 157 0.23 1.00 -7.35
CA TYR A 157 0.95 -0.10 -7.95
C TYR A 157 0.92 -0.02 -9.48
N GLY A 158 2.09 -0.12 -10.12
CA GLY A 158 2.22 -0.17 -11.58
C GLY A 158 3.68 -0.12 -12.04
N HIS A 159 3.93 -0.68 -13.23
CA HIS A 159 5.28 -0.89 -13.80
C HIS A 159 5.77 0.34 -14.57
N THR A 160 5.82 1.49 -13.92
CA THR A 160 6.29 2.74 -14.55
C THR A 160 7.19 3.53 -13.61
N LYS A 161 7.86 4.56 -14.17
CA LYS A 161 8.74 5.42 -13.36
C LYS A 161 7.90 6.32 -12.45
N TYR A 162 7.99 6.12 -11.17
CA TYR A 162 7.22 6.81 -10.14
C TYR A 162 7.19 8.33 -10.28
N ALA A 163 8.34 8.97 -10.48
CA ALA A 163 8.44 10.42 -10.53
C ALA A 163 7.54 11.10 -11.60
N SER A 164 7.24 10.40 -12.69
CA SER A 164 6.39 10.93 -13.76
C SER A 164 4.92 10.52 -13.64
N THR A 165 4.64 9.36 -13.07
CA THR A 165 3.32 8.72 -13.15
C THR A 165 2.61 8.53 -11.82
N GLY A 166 3.33 8.54 -10.69
CA GLY A 166 2.80 8.19 -9.38
C GLY A 166 2.60 6.69 -9.17
N TYR A 167 3.03 5.85 -10.12
CA TYR A 167 2.95 4.39 -10.01
C TYR A 167 4.32 3.81 -9.70
N ILE A 168 4.34 2.76 -8.86
CA ILE A 168 5.56 2.09 -8.45
C ILE A 168 5.32 0.58 -8.35
N ASP A 169 6.28 -0.22 -8.78
CA ASP A 169 6.34 -1.66 -8.52
C ASP A 169 7.34 -1.98 -7.40
N CYS A 170 7.44 -3.25 -7.05
CA CYS A 170 8.28 -3.71 -5.96
C CYS A 170 9.76 -3.36 -6.15
N SER A 171 10.30 -3.58 -7.35
CA SER A 171 11.71 -3.35 -7.65
C SER A 171 12.05 -1.87 -7.76
N ASN A 172 11.14 -1.06 -8.32
CA ASN A 172 11.27 0.39 -8.32
C ASN A 172 11.22 0.97 -6.89
N PHE A 173 10.35 0.43 -6.03
CA PHE A 173 10.27 0.85 -4.63
C PHE A 173 11.57 0.57 -3.89
N VAL A 174 12.06 -0.68 -3.94
CA VAL A 174 13.31 -1.04 -3.26
C VAL A 174 14.47 -0.20 -3.78
N SER A 175 14.61 -0.05 -5.11
CA SER A 175 15.68 0.77 -5.69
C SER A 175 15.58 2.25 -5.32
N LEU A 176 14.37 2.80 -5.19
CA LEU A 176 14.13 4.18 -4.74
C LEU A 176 14.64 4.40 -3.32
N VAL A 177 14.26 3.51 -2.39
CA VAL A 177 14.70 3.59 -0.98
C VAL A 177 16.22 3.53 -0.87
N TYR A 178 16.86 2.59 -1.56
CA TYR A 178 18.32 2.46 -1.55
C TYR A 178 19.04 3.68 -2.16
N LYS A 179 18.46 4.26 -3.22
CA LYS A 179 19.01 5.44 -3.89
C LYS A 179 19.11 6.66 -2.96
N ASP A 180 18.15 6.84 -2.07
CA ASP A 180 18.16 7.95 -1.11
C ASP A 180 19.39 7.93 -0.20
N PHE A 181 19.98 6.76 0.01
CA PHE A 181 21.21 6.57 0.79
C PHE A 181 22.47 6.37 -0.07
N GLY A 182 22.35 6.66 -1.38
CA GLY A 182 23.50 6.64 -2.30
C GLY A 182 23.81 5.26 -2.91
N TYR A 183 22.97 4.25 -2.71
CA TYR A 183 23.12 2.93 -3.31
C TYR A 183 22.35 2.85 -4.62
N SER A 184 23.08 2.61 -5.73
CA SER A 184 22.47 2.40 -7.04
C SER A 184 22.32 0.90 -7.28
N ILE A 185 21.09 0.41 -7.21
CA ILE A 185 20.73 -0.97 -7.51
C ILE A 185 19.72 -1.03 -8.65
N THR A 186 19.56 -2.22 -9.25
CA THR A 186 18.60 -2.41 -10.35
C THR A 186 17.16 -2.11 -9.93
N SER A 187 16.37 -1.60 -10.85
CA SER A 187 14.92 -1.48 -10.71
C SER A 187 14.14 -2.55 -11.48
N ALA A 188 14.81 -3.63 -11.90
CA ALA A 188 14.20 -4.77 -12.58
C ALA A 188 14.26 -6.00 -11.66
N ALA A 189 13.11 -6.47 -11.20
CA ALA A 189 13.01 -7.55 -10.23
C ALA A 189 13.82 -8.79 -10.64
N LYS A 190 13.73 -9.18 -11.91
CA LYS A 190 14.44 -10.37 -12.46
C LYS A 190 15.96 -10.36 -12.31
N ASN A 191 16.57 -9.20 -12.06
CA ASN A 191 18.02 -9.03 -11.94
C ASN A 191 18.49 -8.92 -10.48
N TYR A 192 17.62 -9.15 -9.51
CA TYR A 192 17.98 -9.01 -8.08
C TYR A 192 18.87 -10.16 -7.59
N ASP A 193 19.00 -11.24 -8.34
CA ASP A 193 20.00 -12.30 -8.10
C ASP A 193 21.46 -11.78 -8.22
N GLN A 194 21.65 -10.64 -8.91
CA GLN A 194 22.95 -9.96 -9.07
C GLN A 194 23.17 -8.82 -8.05
N VAL A 195 22.19 -8.52 -7.20
CA VAL A 195 22.26 -7.39 -6.24
C VAL A 195 22.96 -7.83 -4.96
N GLY A 196 24.03 -7.14 -4.57
CA GLY A 196 24.77 -7.42 -3.33
C GLY A 196 25.24 -8.86 -3.21
N VAL A 197 25.19 -9.43 -2.01
CA VAL A 197 25.61 -10.81 -1.71
C VAL A 197 24.44 -11.62 -1.18
N LYS A 198 24.41 -12.91 -1.49
CA LYS A 198 23.42 -13.86 -0.94
C LYS A 198 23.63 -14.04 0.56
N VAL A 199 22.57 -13.97 1.35
CA VAL A 199 22.58 -14.30 2.78
C VAL A 199 22.43 -15.82 2.91
N ALA A 200 23.52 -16.50 3.13
CA ALA A 200 23.55 -17.96 3.19
C ALA A 200 22.78 -18.53 4.39
N GLY A 201 22.07 -19.64 4.18
CA GLY A 201 21.34 -20.35 5.23
C GLY A 201 20.00 -19.70 5.63
N VAL A 202 19.50 -18.76 4.82
CA VAL A 202 18.13 -18.24 4.93
C VAL A 202 17.28 -18.89 3.84
N TYR A 203 16.23 -19.60 4.24
CA TYR A 203 15.32 -20.27 3.31
C TYR A 203 13.97 -20.57 3.95
N SER A 204 12.96 -20.83 3.14
CA SER A 204 11.66 -21.28 3.62
C SER A 204 11.63 -22.80 3.78
N LYS A 205 11.05 -23.27 4.89
CA LYS A 205 10.85 -24.68 5.18
C LYS A 205 9.37 -24.95 5.41
N LYS A 206 8.82 -25.93 4.68
CA LYS A 206 7.43 -26.34 4.87
C LYS A 206 7.23 -26.94 6.26
N ILE A 207 6.17 -26.53 6.94
CA ILE A 207 5.80 -27.08 8.25
C ILE A 207 5.13 -28.44 8.01
N PRO A 208 5.62 -29.53 8.63
CA PRO A 208 5.03 -30.86 8.47
C PRO A 208 3.53 -30.84 8.79
N GLY A 209 2.72 -31.52 7.97
CA GLY A 209 1.27 -31.58 8.15
C GLY A 209 0.49 -30.27 7.89
N SER A 210 1.15 -29.24 7.35
CA SER A 210 0.55 -27.94 7.08
C SER A 210 0.80 -27.46 5.66
N SER A 211 -0.04 -26.55 5.17
CA SER A 211 0.23 -25.77 3.95
C SER A 211 1.16 -24.58 4.20
N LYS A 212 1.50 -24.29 5.46
CA LYS A 212 2.31 -23.15 5.87
C LYS A 212 3.80 -23.43 5.81
N TYR A 213 4.58 -22.35 5.81
CA TYR A 213 6.04 -22.37 5.79
C TYR A 213 6.59 -21.58 6.97
N THR A 214 7.78 -21.95 7.44
CA THR A 214 8.57 -21.17 8.39
C THR A 214 9.82 -20.64 7.72
N LEU A 215 10.30 -19.48 8.17
CA LEU A 215 11.57 -18.91 7.74
C LEU A 215 12.69 -19.48 8.63
N VAL A 216 13.67 -20.11 8.01
CA VAL A 216 14.89 -20.61 8.67
C VAL A 216 16.01 -19.60 8.48
N GLY A 217 16.86 -19.40 9.50
CA GLY A 217 18.01 -18.51 9.43
C GLY A 217 17.66 -17.04 9.72
N VAL A 218 16.57 -16.78 10.44
CA VAL A 218 16.13 -15.39 10.80
C VAL A 218 17.24 -14.65 11.55
N GLU A 219 18.03 -15.34 12.36
CA GLU A 219 19.16 -14.78 13.12
C GLU A 219 20.31 -14.25 12.25
N LYS A 220 20.33 -14.63 10.97
CA LYS A 220 21.32 -14.15 9.98
C LYS A 220 20.89 -12.91 9.25
N LEU A 221 19.59 -12.59 9.34
CA LEU A 221 18.99 -11.43 8.68
C LEU A 221 19.34 -10.14 9.41
N LYS A 222 19.46 -9.07 8.62
CA LYS A 222 19.68 -7.72 9.13
C LYS A 222 18.70 -6.75 8.47
N PRO A 223 18.22 -5.70 9.16
CA PRO A 223 17.39 -4.67 8.54
C PRO A 223 18.02 -4.15 7.23
N GLY A 224 17.21 -3.98 6.21
CA GLY A 224 17.69 -3.63 4.87
C GLY A 224 18.01 -4.82 3.97
N ASP A 225 18.03 -6.07 4.45
CA ASP A 225 18.16 -7.22 3.55
C ASP A 225 16.97 -7.27 2.57
N ILE A 226 17.20 -7.74 1.37
CA ILE A 226 16.20 -7.79 0.30
C ILE A 226 15.76 -9.24 0.10
N PHE A 227 14.49 -9.49 0.34
CA PHE A 227 13.83 -10.75 0.04
C PHE A 227 13.45 -10.81 -1.43
N THR A 228 13.71 -11.93 -2.10
CA THR A 228 13.35 -12.16 -3.49
C THR A 228 12.41 -13.34 -3.61
N TYR A 229 11.39 -13.21 -4.45
CA TYR A 229 10.32 -14.18 -4.59
C TYR A 229 10.08 -14.51 -6.07
N TRP A 230 9.58 -15.72 -6.32
CA TRP A 230 9.18 -16.14 -7.65
C TRP A 230 8.07 -15.27 -8.24
N ASN A 231 8.09 -15.14 -9.56
CA ASN A 231 6.99 -14.52 -10.28
C ASN A 231 5.72 -15.40 -10.18
N SER A 232 4.57 -14.74 -10.13
CA SER A 232 3.24 -15.39 -10.18
C SER A 232 2.59 -15.34 -11.55
N ASP A 233 3.19 -14.62 -12.51
CA ASP A 233 2.70 -14.53 -13.89
C ASP A 233 3.06 -15.80 -14.66
N ALA A 234 2.28 -16.12 -15.69
CA ALA A 234 2.55 -17.31 -16.51
C ALA A 234 3.70 -17.07 -17.52
N PRO A 235 4.67 -17.99 -17.64
CA PRO A 235 4.86 -19.17 -16.82
C PRO A 235 5.37 -18.78 -15.41
N ALA A 236 4.76 -19.34 -14.38
CA ALA A 236 5.10 -19.05 -12.99
C ALA A 236 6.46 -19.67 -12.59
N ARG A 237 7.12 -19.08 -11.58
CA ARG A 237 8.38 -19.56 -10.99
C ARG A 237 9.53 -19.71 -11.97
N THR A 238 9.63 -18.81 -12.92
CA THR A 238 10.72 -18.81 -13.93
C THR A 238 11.79 -17.76 -13.63
N HIS A 239 11.45 -16.73 -12.88
CA HIS A 239 12.36 -15.64 -12.52
C HIS A 239 11.90 -14.94 -11.25
N ILE A 240 12.73 -14.04 -10.72
CA ILE A 240 12.35 -13.17 -9.61
C ILE A 240 11.28 -12.18 -10.09
N GLY A 241 10.07 -12.30 -9.55
CA GLY A 241 8.94 -11.44 -9.89
C GLY A 241 8.58 -10.44 -8.79
N HIS A 242 9.08 -10.64 -7.56
CA HIS A 242 8.79 -9.74 -6.44
C HIS A 242 9.98 -9.60 -5.50
N VAL A 243 10.12 -8.40 -4.92
CA VAL A 243 11.15 -8.07 -3.93
C VAL A 243 10.57 -7.20 -2.81
N ALA A 244 11.13 -7.34 -1.61
CA ALA A 244 10.74 -6.55 -0.45
C ALA A 244 11.94 -6.33 0.49
N ILE A 245 11.89 -5.28 1.32
CA ILE A 245 12.93 -4.94 2.28
C ILE A 245 12.61 -5.57 3.64
N TYR A 246 13.57 -6.28 4.21
CA TYR A 246 13.47 -6.80 5.57
C TYR A 246 13.61 -5.66 6.60
N MET A 247 12.67 -5.60 7.52
CA MET A 247 12.60 -4.55 8.54
C MET A 247 13.28 -4.95 9.85
N GLY A 248 13.41 -6.24 10.11
CA GLY A 248 13.83 -6.81 11.37
C GLY A 248 12.76 -7.71 11.98
N VAL A 249 13.03 -8.21 13.18
CA VAL A 249 12.02 -8.88 14.03
C VAL A 249 11.33 -7.81 14.86
N VAL A 250 10.04 -7.64 14.66
CA VAL A 250 9.21 -6.67 15.39
C VAL A 250 8.09 -7.44 16.08
N ASN A 251 7.93 -7.22 17.38
CA ASN A 251 6.94 -7.93 18.19
C ASN A 251 7.03 -9.48 18.04
N GLY A 252 8.27 -9.99 17.93
CA GLY A 252 8.55 -11.43 17.79
C GLY A 252 8.32 -12.01 16.38
N GLN A 253 7.96 -11.19 15.39
CA GLN A 253 7.73 -11.63 14.03
C GLN A 253 8.73 -11.00 13.04
N PRO A 254 9.27 -11.75 12.06
CA PRO A 254 10.04 -11.19 10.97
C PRO A 254 9.12 -10.37 10.05
N CYS A 255 9.43 -9.08 9.88
CA CYS A 255 8.64 -8.15 9.09
C CYS A 255 9.37 -7.75 7.81
N ILE A 256 8.63 -7.59 6.73
CA ILE A 256 9.09 -7.00 5.48
C ILE A 256 8.18 -5.84 5.07
N ILE A 257 8.75 -4.88 4.36
CA ILE A 257 8.01 -3.77 3.74
C ILE A 257 8.23 -3.79 2.22
N GLY A 258 7.17 -3.63 1.48
CA GLY A 258 7.22 -3.68 0.03
C GLY A 258 5.89 -3.31 -0.59
N THR A 259 5.75 -3.52 -1.90
CA THR A 259 4.47 -3.28 -2.56
C THR A 259 3.49 -4.38 -2.23
N CYS A 260 2.33 -3.99 -1.71
CA CYS A 260 1.25 -4.89 -1.31
C CYS A 260 -0.03 -4.56 -2.09
N LYS A 261 -0.74 -5.60 -2.50
CA LYS A 261 -2.08 -5.44 -3.08
C LYS A 261 -3.07 -4.95 -2.03
N GLY A 262 -4.00 -4.11 -2.43
CA GLY A 262 -5.12 -3.71 -1.60
C GLY A 262 -4.84 -2.64 -0.56
N ARG A 263 -3.67 -2.03 -0.60
CA ARG A 263 -3.36 -0.88 0.26
C ARG A 263 -3.68 0.42 -0.46
N PRO A 264 -4.10 1.45 0.24
CA PRO A 264 -4.38 2.76 -0.35
C PRO A 264 -3.16 3.38 -1.04
N THR A 265 -1.98 3.18 -0.46
CA THR A 265 -0.69 3.30 -1.14
C THR A 265 -0.23 1.91 -1.52
N ALA A 266 0.52 1.76 -2.60
CA ALA A 266 1.01 0.44 -3.03
C ALA A 266 1.93 -0.24 -2.01
N ILE A 267 2.30 0.43 -0.91
CA ILE A 267 3.31 -0.02 0.05
C ILE A 267 2.62 -0.45 1.34
N GLY A 268 3.07 -1.54 1.91
CA GLY A 268 2.58 -2.05 3.20
C GLY A 268 3.59 -2.98 3.87
N ILE A 269 3.31 -3.31 5.14
CA ILE A 269 4.11 -4.20 5.96
C ILE A 269 3.47 -5.59 5.95
N ILE A 270 4.30 -6.61 5.89
CA ILE A 270 3.92 -8.01 6.02
C ILE A 270 4.71 -8.60 7.18
N ASP A 271 3.98 -9.07 8.19
CA ASP A 271 4.49 -9.71 9.41
C ASP A 271 4.12 -11.20 9.48
N SER A 272 3.54 -11.75 8.42
CA SER A 272 3.08 -13.13 8.35
C SER A 272 3.77 -13.89 7.20
N PHE A 273 5.07 -14.12 7.33
CA PHE A 273 5.87 -14.81 6.33
C PHE A 273 5.27 -16.15 5.89
N ALA A 274 4.78 -16.94 6.85
CA ALA A 274 4.25 -18.27 6.58
C ALA A 274 3.01 -18.29 5.68
N TYR A 275 2.25 -17.21 5.67
CA TYR A 275 0.98 -17.13 4.95
C TYR A 275 1.16 -16.57 3.53
N TRP A 276 1.98 -15.51 3.36
CA TRP A 276 1.96 -14.75 2.12
C TRP A 276 2.97 -15.22 1.07
N TYR A 277 4.20 -15.56 1.50
CA TYR A 277 5.30 -15.74 0.55
C TYR A 277 6.20 -16.95 0.85
N GLY A 278 5.89 -17.71 1.89
CA GLY A 278 6.79 -18.78 2.34
C GLY A 278 7.18 -19.78 1.26
N SER A 279 6.24 -20.19 0.39
CA SER A 279 6.52 -21.12 -0.71
C SER A 279 7.29 -20.49 -1.86
N ASP A 280 7.27 -19.17 -1.98
CA ASP A 280 7.77 -18.45 -3.14
C ASP A 280 9.11 -17.74 -2.88
N LEU A 281 9.63 -17.81 -1.64
CA LEU A 281 10.96 -17.30 -1.31
C LEU A 281 12.03 -18.01 -2.12
N ILE A 282 12.83 -17.24 -2.87
CA ILE A 282 14.00 -17.74 -3.60
C ILE A 282 15.23 -17.62 -2.72
N GLU A 283 15.57 -16.40 -2.34
CA GLU A 283 16.76 -16.10 -1.54
C GLU A 283 16.66 -14.71 -0.93
N VAL A 284 17.61 -14.39 -0.06
CA VAL A 284 17.77 -13.06 0.53
C VAL A 284 19.12 -12.49 0.10
N ARG A 285 19.11 -11.21 -0.27
CA ARG A 285 20.27 -10.45 -0.75
C ARG A 285 20.63 -9.35 0.22
N ARG A 286 21.93 -9.12 0.46
CA ARG A 286 22.44 -8.02 1.31
C ARG A 286 23.28 -7.08 0.48
N VAL A 287 22.91 -5.79 0.48
CA VAL A 287 23.63 -4.70 -0.19
C VAL A 287 24.46 -3.90 0.81
N LEU A 288 23.92 -3.70 2.01
CA LEU A 288 24.52 -2.84 3.01
C LEU A 288 25.82 -3.46 3.58
N PRO A 289 26.89 -2.67 3.70
CA PRO A 289 28.14 -3.10 4.32
C PRO A 289 27.98 -3.26 5.84
N ASN A 290 28.93 -3.88 6.50
CA ASN A 290 28.88 -4.08 7.95
C ASN A 290 28.83 -2.77 8.73
N SER A 291 29.43 -1.70 8.22
CA SER A 291 29.35 -0.35 8.82
C SER A 291 27.94 0.24 8.87
N ALA A 292 27.04 -0.23 8.01
CA ALA A 292 25.65 0.22 7.99
C ALA A 292 24.85 -0.17 9.25
N TYR A 293 25.35 -1.10 10.04
CA TYR A 293 24.72 -1.61 11.26
C TYR A 293 25.33 -1.07 12.55
N ILE A 294 26.21 -0.08 12.44
CA ILE A 294 26.81 0.58 13.60
C ILE A 294 25.83 1.62 14.12
N ALA A 295 25.47 1.50 15.40
CA ALA A 295 24.58 2.46 16.06
C ALA A 295 25.18 3.87 16.01
N ASN A 296 24.34 4.87 15.73
CA ASN A 296 24.72 6.27 15.54
C ASN A 296 25.84 6.46 14.48
N GLY A 297 25.84 5.61 13.46
CA GLY A 297 26.78 5.67 12.35
C GLY A 297 26.58 6.92 11.49
N THR A 298 27.66 7.36 10.84
CA THR A 298 27.57 8.45 9.84
C THR A 298 27.26 7.85 8.48
N PHE A 299 26.26 8.40 7.79
CA PHE A 299 25.87 7.97 6.45
C PHE A 299 25.33 9.15 5.63
N LYS A 300 25.32 8.97 4.32
CA LYS A 300 24.70 9.91 3.38
C LYS A 300 23.19 9.68 3.39
N ASP A 301 22.43 10.75 3.56
CA ASP A 301 20.99 10.78 3.39
C ASP A 301 20.62 11.93 2.46
N ALA A 302 20.13 11.61 1.26
CA ALA A 302 19.70 12.60 0.28
C ALA A 302 18.26 13.10 0.51
N GLY A 303 17.59 12.56 1.53
CA GLY A 303 16.18 12.80 1.78
C GLY A 303 15.28 12.02 0.80
N PRO A 304 13.98 11.94 1.10
CA PRO A 304 13.02 11.29 0.22
C PRO A 304 12.85 12.08 -1.07
N VAL A 305 13.11 11.42 -2.20
CA VAL A 305 12.98 12.01 -3.55
C VAL A 305 11.60 11.69 -4.11
N ILE A 306 10.59 12.40 -3.65
CA ILE A 306 9.21 12.23 -4.11
C ILE A 306 8.66 13.59 -4.59
N PRO A 307 8.09 13.70 -5.79
CA PRO A 307 7.47 14.93 -6.25
C PRO A 307 6.37 15.40 -5.30
N ALA A 308 6.34 16.69 -4.98
CA ALA A 308 5.40 17.28 -4.02
C ALA A 308 3.93 16.92 -4.30
N LYS A 309 3.55 16.81 -5.58
CA LYS A 309 2.20 16.40 -5.99
C LYS A 309 1.78 14.99 -5.57
N TYR A 310 2.75 14.13 -5.21
CA TYR A 310 2.50 12.77 -4.71
C TYR A 310 2.74 12.63 -3.21
N GLN A 311 3.10 13.72 -2.53
CA GLN A 311 3.20 13.71 -1.08
C GLN A 311 1.81 13.85 -0.47
N ILE A 312 1.54 13.04 0.54
CA ILE A 312 0.36 13.16 1.39
C ILE A 312 0.82 13.54 2.79
N LYS A 313 0.01 14.37 3.45
CA LYS A 313 0.19 14.62 4.87
C LYS A 313 -0.77 13.70 5.62
N PRO A 314 -0.30 12.86 6.54
CA PRO A 314 -1.19 12.11 7.42
C PRO A 314 -2.04 13.09 8.25
N ASP A 315 -3.27 12.67 8.59
CA ASP A 315 -4.21 13.48 9.37
C ASP A 315 -3.67 13.86 10.76
N GLN A 316 -2.71 13.09 11.27
CA GLN A 316 -1.99 13.40 12.48
C GLN A 316 -0.48 13.37 12.21
N PRO A 317 0.27 14.36 12.72
CA PRO A 317 1.71 14.35 12.60
C PRO A 317 2.27 13.13 13.34
N ILE A 318 3.13 12.38 12.66
CA ILE A 318 3.87 11.28 13.28
C ILE A 318 4.93 11.92 14.17
N ILE A 319 4.84 11.69 15.47
CA ILE A 319 5.83 12.19 16.43
C ILE A 319 7.11 11.42 16.21
N MET A 320 8.10 12.10 15.66
CA MET A 320 9.44 11.55 15.48
C MET A 320 10.30 11.86 16.73
N PRO A 321 11.04 10.87 17.27
CA PRO A 321 12.11 11.17 18.20
C PRO A 321 13.13 12.13 17.59
N ASN A 322 13.62 13.11 18.36
CA ASN A 322 14.54 14.16 17.87
C ASN A 322 15.82 13.63 17.20
N ARG A 323 16.19 12.40 17.48
CA ARG A 323 17.39 11.75 16.92
C ARG A 323 17.17 11.03 15.59
N LEU A 324 15.94 10.91 15.13
CA LEU A 324 15.66 10.25 13.87
C LEU A 324 16.04 11.16 12.70
N PRO A 325 16.58 10.60 11.60
CA PRO A 325 16.85 11.37 10.40
C PRO A 325 15.55 11.87 9.77
N ALA A 326 15.65 12.93 8.98
CA ALA A 326 14.51 13.43 8.21
C ALA A 326 13.95 12.32 7.32
N GLY A 327 12.65 12.08 7.40
CA GLY A 327 11.97 11.05 6.62
C GLY A 327 12.10 9.62 7.19
N PHE A 328 12.32 9.48 8.49
CA PHE A 328 12.20 8.19 9.18
C PHE A 328 10.76 7.93 9.61
#